data_9fc0bdc5481162b8c21e3ee64d246518
#
_entry.id   9fc0bdc5481162b8c21e3ee64d246518
#
_cell.length_a   1.000
_cell.length_b   1.000
_cell.length_c   1.000
_cell.angle_alpha   90.00
_cell.angle_beta   90.00
_cell.angle_gamma   90.00
#
_symmetry.space_group_name_H-M   'P 1'
#
loop_
_entity.id
_entity.type
_entity.pdbx_description
1 polymer ?
#
loop_
_entity_poly.entity_id
_entity_poly.type
_entity_poly.pdbx_seq_one_letter_code
_entity_poly.pdbx_strand_id
1 'polypeptide(L)'
;MKYGNTNLPENVRAFLEEIIDDEELCDAFYSCDVEIYDEDWVKDLEENFRQEFEDLMGPGDSSYKNIKAFARDGTGALWVILDDELIGYIGTEGQCGIVSRNINEFMNIIAALKGVSLLFNFWDVDTLSSEEAFIDAYNESEEDDENDYSEVFDKFISKHGFTRDLKTIYEYIVKGLTVQPFFQVIATDDDYVDSASVLGLDGQEQLEALIDALKAAQN
;
A
#
# COMPACT_ATOMS: atom_id res chain seq x y z
N MET A 1 -14.56 -10.35 -16.18
CA MET A 1 -13.20 -10.60 -16.77
C MET A 1 -12.41 -11.37 -15.71
N LYS A 2 -11.61 -12.36 -16.01
CA LYS A 2 -10.79 -13.02 -14.99
C LYS A 2 -9.43 -12.34 -14.96
N TYR A 3 -8.98 -11.97 -13.78
CA TYR A 3 -7.64 -11.43 -13.60
C TYR A 3 -6.59 -12.47 -14.03
N GLY A 4 -5.67 -12.07 -14.92
CA GLY A 4 -4.79 -13.01 -15.62
C GLY A 4 -3.59 -13.52 -14.82
N ASN A 5 -3.24 -12.87 -13.68
CA ASN A 5 -2.09 -13.27 -12.87
C ASN A 5 -2.39 -14.54 -12.06
N THR A 6 -1.96 -15.70 -12.59
CA THR A 6 -2.15 -17.01 -11.93
C THR A 6 -1.21 -17.24 -10.75
N ASN A 7 -0.18 -16.40 -10.59
CA ASN A 7 0.82 -16.52 -9.52
C ASN A 7 0.43 -15.79 -8.24
N LEU A 8 -0.59 -14.92 -8.28
CA LEU A 8 -1.10 -14.27 -7.08
C LEU A 8 -1.87 -15.25 -6.18
N PRO A 9 -1.87 -15.04 -4.85
CA PRO A 9 -2.71 -15.78 -3.92
C PRO A 9 -4.20 -15.71 -4.28
N GLU A 10 -4.94 -16.78 -4.02
CA GLU A 10 -6.35 -16.89 -4.42
C GLU A 10 -7.23 -15.77 -3.83
N ASN A 11 -7.00 -15.40 -2.57
CA ASN A 11 -7.73 -14.32 -1.90
C ASN A 11 -7.45 -12.94 -2.52
N VAL A 12 -6.24 -12.72 -3.00
CA VAL A 12 -5.89 -11.47 -3.71
C VAL A 12 -6.59 -11.45 -5.06
N ARG A 13 -6.48 -12.53 -5.84
CA ARG A 13 -7.16 -12.63 -7.14
C ARG A 13 -8.67 -12.41 -7.02
N ALA A 14 -9.29 -12.95 -5.97
CA ALA A 14 -10.73 -12.79 -5.73
C ALA A 14 -11.14 -11.31 -5.58
N PHE A 15 -10.36 -10.50 -4.85
CA PHE A 15 -10.60 -9.05 -4.76
C PHE A 15 -10.40 -8.34 -6.09
N LEU A 16 -9.32 -8.69 -6.82
CA LEU A 16 -9.03 -8.05 -8.11
C LEU A 16 -10.11 -8.38 -9.15
N GLU A 17 -10.55 -9.64 -9.21
CA GLU A 17 -11.65 -10.06 -10.08
C GLU A 17 -12.96 -9.32 -9.74
N GLU A 18 -13.28 -9.17 -8.44
CA GLU A 18 -14.47 -8.44 -8.00
C GLU A 18 -14.42 -6.96 -8.43
N ILE A 19 -13.26 -6.30 -8.24
CA ILE A 19 -13.10 -4.89 -8.59
C ILE A 19 -13.20 -4.70 -10.10
N ILE A 20 -12.57 -5.57 -10.91
CA ILE A 20 -12.62 -5.48 -12.37
C ILE A 20 -14.01 -5.78 -12.94
N ASP A 21 -14.78 -6.68 -12.31
CA ASP A 21 -16.12 -7.05 -12.76
C ASP A 21 -17.20 -5.99 -12.43
N ASP A 22 -16.89 -4.99 -11.61
CA ASP A 22 -17.76 -3.87 -11.22
C ASP A 22 -17.14 -2.53 -11.66
N GLU A 23 -17.68 -1.91 -12.73
CA GLU A 23 -17.14 -0.68 -13.33
C GLU A 23 -17.09 0.47 -12.32
N GLU A 24 -18.15 0.66 -11.47
CA GLU A 24 -18.17 1.73 -10.46
C GLU A 24 -17.11 1.48 -9.38
N LEU A 25 -16.92 0.23 -8.99
CA LEU A 25 -15.91 -0.14 -7.99
C LEU A 25 -14.49 0.00 -8.57
N CYS A 26 -14.29 -0.37 -9.83
CA CYS A 26 -13.03 -0.19 -10.52
C CYS A 26 -12.63 1.29 -10.59
N ASP A 27 -13.57 2.15 -10.99
CA ASP A 27 -13.37 3.60 -11.04
C ASP A 27 -13.08 4.18 -9.63
N ALA A 28 -13.75 3.67 -8.59
CA ALA A 28 -13.52 4.07 -7.22
C ALA A 28 -12.09 3.72 -6.74
N PHE A 29 -11.61 2.51 -7.02
CA PHE A 29 -10.23 2.13 -6.69
C PHE A 29 -9.20 2.88 -7.53
N TYR A 30 -9.50 3.13 -8.81
CA TYR A 30 -8.65 3.95 -9.68
C TYR A 30 -8.49 5.38 -9.11
N SER A 31 -9.58 6.00 -8.65
CA SER A 31 -9.52 7.34 -8.01
C SER A 31 -8.73 7.36 -6.69
N CYS A 32 -8.45 6.18 -6.13
CA CYS A 32 -7.66 5.98 -4.92
C CYS A 32 -6.20 5.60 -5.19
N ASP A 33 -5.69 5.80 -6.41
CA ASP A 33 -4.34 5.38 -6.82
C ASP A 33 -4.08 3.87 -6.64
N VAL A 34 -5.14 3.05 -6.80
CA VAL A 34 -5.04 1.59 -6.87
C VAL A 34 -5.57 1.15 -8.23
N GLU A 35 -4.73 1.31 -9.24
CA GLU A 35 -5.05 1.00 -10.63
C GLU A 35 -4.82 -0.48 -10.90
N ILE A 36 -5.90 -1.22 -11.16
CA ILE A 36 -5.87 -2.64 -11.48
C ILE A 36 -6.02 -2.78 -12.98
N TYR A 37 -5.02 -3.37 -13.62
CA TYR A 37 -4.93 -3.46 -15.07
C TYR A 37 -5.43 -4.80 -15.63
N ASP A 38 -5.56 -4.85 -16.95
CA ASP A 38 -6.02 -6.01 -17.68
C ASP A 38 -4.98 -7.15 -17.74
N GLU A 39 -5.41 -8.29 -18.33
CA GLU A 39 -4.58 -9.50 -18.45
C GLU A 39 -3.29 -9.28 -19.26
N ASP A 40 -3.32 -8.41 -20.27
CA ASP A 40 -2.17 -8.18 -21.15
C ASP A 40 -1.08 -7.43 -20.39
N TRP A 41 -1.44 -6.39 -19.62
CA TRP A 41 -0.50 -5.65 -18.79
C TRP A 41 0.11 -6.53 -17.68
N VAL A 42 -0.72 -7.33 -17.01
CA VAL A 42 -0.24 -8.23 -15.94
C VAL A 42 0.77 -9.24 -16.51
N LYS A 43 0.53 -9.75 -17.71
CA LYS A 43 1.45 -10.65 -18.37
C LYS A 43 2.77 -9.97 -18.71
N ASP A 44 2.71 -8.77 -19.26
CA ASP A 44 3.91 -7.99 -19.55
C ASP A 44 4.70 -7.68 -18.28
N LEU A 45 4.02 -7.34 -17.18
CA LEU A 45 4.64 -7.12 -15.89
C LEU A 45 5.28 -8.39 -15.31
N GLU A 46 4.62 -9.56 -15.42
CA GLU A 46 5.20 -10.84 -14.98
C GLU A 46 6.49 -11.17 -15.76
N GLU A 47 6.50 -10.94 -17.08
CA GLU A 47 7.65 -11.22 -17.93
C GLU A 47 8.80 -10.23 -17.69
N ASN A 48 8.50 -8.96 -17.36
CA ASN A 48 9.47 -7.88 -17.26
C ASN A 48 9.64 -7.34 -15.82
N PHE A 49 8.98 -7.91 -14.81
CA PHE A 49 8.94 -7.39 -13.43
C PHE A 49 10.34 -7.09 -12.88
N ARG A 50 11.32 -7.96 -13.17
CA ARG A 50 12.68 -7.73 -12.70
C ARG A 50 13.27 -6.43 -13.27
N GLN A 51 13.08 -6.18 -14.57
CA GLN A 51 13.56 -4.97 -15.20
C GLN A 51 12.86 -3.74 -14.64
N GLU A 52 11.55 -3.79 -14.49
CA GLU A 52 10.77 -2.70 -13.93
C GLU A 52 11.13 -2.41 -12.47
N PHE A 53 11.36 -3.46 -11.68
CA PHE A 53 11.85 -3.31 -10.31
C PHE A 53 13.23 -2.67 -10.27
N GLU A 54 14.17 -3.10 -11.13
CA GLU A 54 15.51 -2.51 -11.25
C GLU A 54 15.44 -1.06 -11.77
N ASP A 55 14.49 -0.72 -12.64
CA ASP A 55 14.28 0.64 -13.14
C ASP A 55 13.76 1.59 -12.02
N LEU A 56 12.94 1.09 -11.11
CA LEU A 56 12.42 1.86 -9.96
C LEU A 56 13.40 1.96 -8.80
N MET A 57 14.12 0.87 -8.49
CA MET A 57 14.88 0.72 -7.25
C MET A 57 16.40 0.71 -7.46
N GLY A 58 16.86 0.63 -8.72
CA GLY A 58 18.26 0.36 -9.03
C GLY A 58 18.66 -1.10 -8.77
N PRO A 59 19.93 -1.46 -9.11
CA PRO A 59 20.47 -2.79 -8.82
C PRO A 59 20.67 -2.98 -7.32
N GLY A 60 19.94 -3.90 -6.72
CA GLY A 60 20.00 -4.11 -5.28
C GLY A 60 19.48 -5.48 -4.84
N ASP A 61 19.76 -5.81 -3.60
CA ASP A 61 19.24 -7.00 -2.92
C ASP A 61 18.04 -6.62 -2.05
N SER A 62 16.88 -7.15 -2.41
CA SER A 62 15.67 -6.98 -1.61
C SER A 62 15.67 -7.89 -0.37
N SER A 63 15.14 -7.36 0.74
CA SER A 63 14.87 -8.14 1.96
C SER A 63 13.82 -9.24 1.75
N TYR A 64 12.94 -9.10 0.74
CA TYR A 64 11.95 -10.09 0.32
C TYR A 64 12.31 -10.63 -1.05
N LYS A 65 12.08 -11.93 -1.27
CA LYS A 65 12.45 -12.60 -2.53
C LYS A 65 11.26 -12.98 -3.40
N ASN A 66 10.11 -13.20 -2.79
CA ASN A 66 8.88 -13.49 -3.50
C ASN A 66 8.05 -12.20 -3.55
N ILE A 67 8.27 -11.41 -4.60
CA ILE A 67 7.61 -10.11 -4.81
C ILE A 67 6.78 -10.23 -6.09
N LYS A 68 5.49 -9.88 -6.01
CA LYS A 68 4.54 -9.94 -7.13
C LYS A 68 3.73 -8.67 -7.18
N ALA A 69 3.79 -7.92 -8.28
CA ALA A 69 2.96 -6.74 -8.46
C ALA A 69 1.53 -7.13 -8.80
N PHE A 70 0.55 -6.35 -8.32
CA PHE A 70 -0.86 -6.57 -8.61
C PHE A 70 -1.62 -5.31 -9.03
N ALA A 71 -1.08 -4.12 -8.77
CA ALA A 71 -1.66 -2.84 -9.18
C ALA A 71 -0.57 -1.77 -9.31
N ARG A 72 -0.91 -0.63 -9.90
CA ARG A 72 -0.09 0.60 -9.90
C ARG A 72 -0.80 1.73 -9.18
N ASP A 73 -0.08 2.81 -8.95
CA ASP A 73 -0.67 4.12 -8.70
C ASP A 73 -0.58 5.01 -9.94
N GLY A 74 -1.20 6.20 -9.89
CA GLY A 74 -1.22 7.16 -11.00
C GLY A 74 0.16 7.71 -11.39
N THR A 75 1.21 7.46 -10.60
CA THR A 75 2.60 7.88 -10.90
C THR A 75 3.42 6.76 -11.54
N GLY A 76 2.92 5.54 -11.56
CA GLY A 76 3.59 4.34 -12.07
C GLY A 76 4.31 3.52 -10.99
N ALA A 77 4.17 3.88 -9.72
CA ALA A 77 4.62 3.05 -8.60
C ALA A 77 3.84 1.73 -8.52
N LEU A 78 4.36 0.74 -7.82
CA LEU A 78 3.81 -0.60 -7.80
C LEU A 78 3.24 -0.97 -6.42
N TRP A 79 2.03 -1.50 -6.41
CA TRP A 79 1.49 -2.26 -5.29
C TRP A 79 1.89 -3.72 -5.44
N VAL A 80 2.54 -4.27 -4.42
CA VAL A 80 3.13 -5.61 -4.47
C VAL A 80 2.68 -6.49 -3.31
N ILE A 81 2.75 -7.81 -3.55
CA ILE A 81 2.59 -8.81 -2.51
C ILE A 81 3.97 -9.40 -2.22
N LEU A 82 4.31 -9.44 -0.94
CA LEU A 82 5.56 -9.97 -0.42
C LEU A 82 5.27 -11.30 0.29
N ASP A 83 5.99 -12.35 -0.12
CA ASP A 83 5.88 -13.71 0.46
C ASP A 83 4.44 -14.27 0.52
N ASP A 84 3.61 -13.91 -0.48
CA ASP A 84 2.23 -14.34 -0.65
C ASP A 84 1.24 -13.84 0.43
N GLU A 85 1.65 -12.89 1.29
CA GLU A 85 0.84 -12.41 2.41
C GLU A 85 0.83 -10.89 2.57
N LEU A 86 2.02 -10.28 2.76
CA LEU A 86 2.15 -8.87 3.09
C LEU A 86 1.92 -8.00 1.85
N ILE A 87 1.32 -6.82 2.04
CA ILE A 87 1.17 -5.84 0.98
C ILE A 87 2.25 -4.77 1.13
N GLY A 88 3.00 -4.56 0.06
CA GLY A 88 4.06 -3.57 -0.04
C GLY A 88 3.80 -2.54 -1.12
N TYR A 89 4.60 -1.49 -1.09
CA TYR A 89 4.63 -0.42 -2.08
C TYR A 89 6.06 -0.20 -2.56
N ILE A 90 6.23 0.07 -3.85
CA ILE A 90 7.49 0.43 -4.52
C ILE A 90 7.25 1.73 -5.26
N GLY A 91 7.77 2.82 -4.72
CA GLY A 91 7.59 4.17 -5.26
C GLY A 91 8.56 4.49 -6.41
N THR A 92 8.19 5.49 -7.21
CA THR A 92 8.97 5.95 -8.37
C THR A 92 10.24 6.74 -8.00
N GLU A 93 10.38 7.13 -6.74
CA GLU A 93 11.55 7.86 -6.23
C GLU A 93 12.45 7.01 -5.33
N GLY A 94 12.38 5.68 -5.48
CA GLY A 94 13.21 4.73 -4.73
C GLY A 94 12.73 4.43 -3.31
N GLN A 95 11.45 4.74 -3.00
CA GLN A 95 10.86 4.35 -1.72
C GLN A 95 10.32 2.92 -1.79
N CYS A 96 10.41 2.18 -0.69
CA CYS A 96 9.64 0.96 -0.53
C CYS A 96 9.29 0.68 0.93
N GLY A 97 8.23 -0.09 1.16
CA GLY A 97 7.82 -0.47 2.50
C GLY A 97 6.60 -1.39 2.52
N ILE A 98 6.31 -1.96 3.67
CA ILE A 98 5.12 -2.75 3.92
C ILE A 98 4.02 -1.79 4.38
N VAL A 99 2.85 -1.84 3.75
CA VAL A 99 1.71 -0.95 4.04
C VAL A 99 0.61 -1.64 4.83
N SER A 100 0.49 -2.97 4.67
CA SER A 100 -0.43 -3.77 5.48
C SER A 100 0.02 -5.23 5.56
N ARG A 101 -0.50 -5.98 6.55
CA ARG A 101 -0.10 -7.36 6.81
C ARG A 101 -0.78 -8.38 5.89
N ASN A 102 -1.83 -7.98 5.19
CA ASN A 102 -2.55 -8.82 4.25
C ASN A 102 -3.52 -8.00 3.39
N ILE A 103 -4.05 -8.62 2.34
CA ILE A 103 -4.94 -7.98 1.39
C ILE A 103 -6.26 -7.48 2.02
N ASN A 104 -6.81 -8.16 3.05
CA ASN A 104 -8.04 -7.70 3.69
C ASN A 104 -7.83 -6.38 4.44
N GLU A 105 -6.71 -6.25 5.18
CA GLU A 105 -6.35 -5.00 5.84
C GLU A 105 -6.13 -3.89 4.81
N PHE A 106 -5.40 -4.17 3.71
CA PHE A 106 -5.18 -3.21 2.64
C PHE A 106 -6.49 -2.71 2.02
N MET A 107 -7.36 -3.62 1.58
CA MET A 107 -8.64 -3.26 0.98
C MET A 107 -9.54 -2.48 1.96
N ASN A 108 -9.48 -2.83 3.25
CA ASN A 108 -10.22 -2.07 4.27
C ASN A 108 -9.64 -0.66 4.47
N ILE A 109 -8.31 -0.50 4.48
CA ILE A 109 -7.65 0.81 4.58
C ILE A 109 -8.09 1.69 3.40
N ILE A 110 -7.95 1.21 2.16
CA ILE A 110 -8.31 1.96 0.96
C ILE A 110 -9.79 2.37 0.98
N ALA A 111 -10.69 1.42 1.24
CA ALA A 111 -12.13 1.69 1.24
C ALA A 111 -12.57 2.60 2.39
N ALA A 112 -11.92 2.55 3.55
CA ALA A 112 -12.26 3.39 4.70
C ALA A 112 -11.76 4.82 4.54
N LEU A 113 -10.55 4.99 4.00
CA LEU A 113 -9.92 6.30 3.79
C LEU A 113 -10.32 6.94 2.45
N LYS A 114 -10.96 6.19 1.54
CA LYS A 114 -11.37 6.61 0.19
C LYS A 114 -10.21 7.18 -0.65
N GLY A 115 -8.99 6.81 -0.36
CA GLY A 115 -7.85 7.27 -1.11
C GLY A 115 -6.51 6.83 -0.55
N VAL A 116 -5.53 6.72 -1.46
CA VAL A 116 -4.13 6.51 -1.11
C VAL A 116 -3.41 7.84 -0.96
N SER A 117 -3.90 8.90 -1.60
CA SER A 117 -3.36 10.26 -1.41
C SER A 117 -3.32 10.66 0.06
N LEU A 118 -4.29 10.22 0.84
CA LEU A 118 -4.28 10.36 2.29
C LEU A 118 -3.22 9.49 2.96
N LEU A 119 -2.97 8.26 2.50
CA LEU A 119 -1.88 7.44 3.03
C LEU A 119 -0.52 8.12 2.82
N PHE A 120 -0.25 8.66 1.64
CA PHE A 120 1.01 9.36 1.38
C PHE A 120 1.17 10.64 2.22
N ASN A 121 0.08 11.36 2.50
CA ASN A 121 0.09 12.51 3.39
C ASN A 121 0.17 12.12 4.88
N PHE A 122 -0.25 10.89 5.24
CA PHE A 122 -0.24 10.38 6.61
C PHE A 122 0.99 9.56 6.96
N TRP A 123 1.83 9.23 5.98
CA TRP A 123 3.07 8.51 6.24
C TRP A 123 4.16 9.47 6.73
N ASP A 124 3.85 10.18 7.78
CA ASP A 124 4.84 10.92 8.55
C ASP A 124 4.79 10.51 10.02
N VAL A 125 5.89 10.76 10.72
CA VAL A 125 6.06 10.33 12.10
C VAL A 125 5.10 11.08 13.03
N ASP A 126 4.80 12.34 12.74
CA ASP A 126 3.95 13.15 13.61
C ASP A 126 2.50 12.67 13.53
N THR A 127 1.99 12.44 12.32
CA THR A 127 0.64 11.91 12.09
C THR A 127 0.47 10.49 12.64
N LEU A 128 1.46 9.63 12.48
CA LEU A 128 1.40 8.23 12.94
C LEU A 128 1.85 8.03 14.39
N SER A 129 2.31 9.09 15.08
CA SER A 129 2.81 9.00 16.46
C SER A 129 1.74 8.58 17.47
N SER A 130 0.47 8.84 17.18
CA SER A 130 -0.66 8.44 18.01
C SER A 130 -1.95 8.28 17.22
N GLU A 131 -2.89 7.51 17.77
CA GLU A 131 -4.25 7.37 17.24
C GLU A 131 -4.95 8.73 17.11
N GLU A 132 -4.78 9.61 18.10
CA GLU A 132 -5.40 10.95 18.13
C GLU A 132 -4.87 11.83 16.98
N ALA A 133 -3.54 11.86 16.76
CA ALA A 133 -2.93 12.63 15.68
C ALA A 133 -3.39 12.13 14.30
N PHE A 134 -3.49 10.82 14.10
CA PHE A 134 -4.02 10.23 12.87
C PHE A 134 -5.48 10.63 12.61
N ILE A 135 -6.35 10.54 13.64
CA ILE A 135 -7.77 10.88 13.52
C ILE A 135 -7.94 12.38 13.23
N ASP A 136 -7.16 13.24 13.88
CA ASP A 136 -7.21 14.68 13.64
C ASP A 136 -6.81 15.01 12.19
N ALA A 137 -5.71 14.43 11.69
CA ALA A 137 -5.27 14.60 10.31
C ALA A 137 -6.31 14.10 9.30
N TYR A 138 -6.95 12.94 9.57
CA TYR A 138 -8.02 12.42 8.73
C TYR A 138 -9.22 13.39 8.68
N ASN A 139 -9.67 13.90 9.82
CA ASN A 139 -10.80 14.83 9.88
C ASN A 139 -10.52 16.14 9.15
N GLU A 140 -9.30 16.66 9.22
CA GLU A 140 -8.88 17.85 8.47
C GLU A 140 -8.92 17.61 6.95
N SER A 141 -8.55 16.41 6.49
CA SER A 141 -8.56 16.08 5.06
C SER A 141 -9.97 15.84 4.50
N GLU A 142 -10.90 15.31 5.30
CA GLU A 142 -12.29 15.05 4.87
C GLU A 142 -13.10 16.35 4.61
N GLU A 143 -12.68 17.49 5.15
CA GLU A 143 -13.35 18.78 4.91
C GLU A 143 -13.25 19.23 3.44
N ASP A 144 -12.24 18.74 2.71
CA ASP A 144 -11.96 19.09 1.31
C ASP A 144 -12.35 17.97 0.31
N ASP A 145 -12.90 16.84 0.78
CA ASP A 145 -13.15 15.66 -0.08
C ASP A 145 -14.50 15.73 -0.80
N GLU A 146 -14.47 16.06 -2.09
CA GLU A 146 -15.62 15.93 -3.03
C GLU A 146 -15.72 14.50 -3.63
N ASN A 147 -15.35 13.45 -2.90
CA ASN A 147 -15.29 12.09 -3.46
C ASN A 147 -16.69 11.50 -3.70
N ASP A 148 -17.07 11.37 -4.96
CA ASP A 148 -18.36 10.84 -5.43
C ASP A 148 -18.53 9.32 -5.19
N TYR A 149 -17.50 8.59 -4.74
CA TYR A 149 -17.52 7.13 -4.59
C TYR A 149 -17.87 6.63 -3.17
N SER A 150 -18.30 7.50 -2.27
CA SER A 150 -18.63 7.12 -0.88
C SER A 150 -19.65 5.99 -0.79
N GLU A 151 -20.71 6.00 -1.62
CA GLU A 151 -21.73 4.93 -1.63
C GLU A 151 -21.20 3.60 -2.16
N VAL A 152 -20.26 3.64 -3.10
CA VAL A 152 -19.60 2.44 -3.66
C VAL A 152 -18.76 1.78 -2.59
N PHE A 153 -17.93 2.54 -1.90
CA PHE A 153 -17.13 2.04 -0.78
C PHE A 153 -17.99 1.57 0.41
N ASP A 154 -19.13 2.20 0.69
CA ASP A 154 -20.06 1.74 1.74
C ASP A 154 -20.62 0.34 1.43
N LYS A 155 -20.98 0.08 0.17
CA LYS A 155 -21.43 -1.23 -0.28
C LYS A 155 -20.30 -2.27 -0.16
N PHE A 156 -19.08 -1.92 -0.60
CA PHE A 156 -17.92 -2.79 -0.55
C PHE A 156 -17.55 -3.13 0.91
N ILE A 157 -17.46 -2.13 1.79
CA ILE A 157 -17.22 -2.31 3.24
C ILE A 157 -18.27 -3.23 3.85
N SER A 158 -19.55 -2.99 3.57
CA SER A 158 -20.65 -3.79 4.10
C SER A 158 -20.60 -5.25 3.62
N LYS A 159 -20.28 -5.46 2.34
CA LYS A 159 -20.18 -6.79 1.73
C LYS A 159 -19.09 -7.64 2.37
N HIS A 160 -17.93 -7.04 2.66
CA HIS A 160 -16.77 -7.76 3.21
C HIS A 160 -16.72 -7.74 4.75
N GLY A 161 -17.62 -7.04 5.41
CA GLY A 161 -17.60 -6.88 6.87
C GLY A 161 -16.40 -6.04 7.35
N PHE A 162 -15.92 -5.12 6.51
CA PHE A 162 -14.87 -4.17 6.83
C PHE A 162 -15.37 -3.08 7.78
N THR A 163 -14.47 -2.26 8.30
CA THR A 163 -14.79 -1.21 9.26
C THR A 163 -14.39 0.18 8.75
N ARG A 164 -15.13 1.21 9.20
CA ARG A 164 -14.74 2.61 9.11
C ARG A 164 -14.19 3.16 10.44
N ASP A 165 -13.99 2.29 11.42
CA ASP A 165 -13.40 2.70 12.70
C ASP A 165 -11.94 3.11 12.50
N LEU A 166 -11.67 4.42 12.55
CA LEU A 166 -10.36 5.00 12.30
C LEU A 166 -9.28 4.48 13.24
N LYS A 167 -9.64 4.10 14.47
CA LYS A 167 -8.72 3.43 15.39
C LYS A 167 -8.23 2.10 14.82
N THR A 168 -9.13 1.29 14.31
CA THR A 168 -8.79 0.01 13.69
C THR A 168 -7.95 0.22 12.43
N ILE A 169 -8.27 1.23 11.61
CA ILE A 169 -7.51 1.59 10.41
C ILE A 169 -6.09 2.03 10.79
N TYR A 170 -5.95 2.93 11.76
CA TYR A 170 -4.65 3.32 12.30
C TYR A 170 -3.83 2.11 12.75
N GLU A 171 -4.43 1.18 13.51
CA GLU A 171 -3.76 -0.04 13.93
C GLU A 171 -3.28 -0.91 12.75
N TYR A 172 -4.05 -1.01 11.66
CA TYR A 172 -3.64 -1.75 10.46
C TYR A 172 -2.41 -1.12 9.80
N ILE A 173 -2.44 0.21 9.60
CA ILE A 173 -1.34 0.97 9.00
C ILE A 173 -0.07 0.81 9.83
N VAL A 174 -0.13 1.11 11.12
CA VAL A 174 1.02 1.05 12.02
C VAL A 174 1.59 -0.37 12.11
N LYS A 175 0.73 -1.39 12.21
CA LYS A 175 1.17 -2.79 12.24
C LYS A 175 1.80 -3.22 10.92
N GLY A 176 1.33 -2.70 9.77
CA GLY A 176 1.95 -2.92 8.48
C GLY A 176 3.34 -2.33 8.40
N LEU A 177 3.46 -1.02 8.65
CA LEU A 177 4.72 -0.28 8.60
C LEU A 177 5.80 -0.82 9.55
N THR A 178 5.41 -1.45 10.66
CA THR A 178 6.34 -1.98 11.68
C THR A 178 6.63 -3.47 11.56
N VAL A 179 6.17 -4.14 10.48
CA VAL A 179 6.52 -5.56 10.21
C VAL A 179 8.03 -5.71 10.01
N GLN A 180 8.59 -6.77 10.57
CA GLN A 180 10.00 -7.12 10.44
C GLN A 180 10.18 -8.44 9.65
N PRO A 181 11.22 -8.57 8.80
CA PRO A 181 12.15 -7.49 8.41
C PRO A 181 11.43 -6.40 7.61
N PHE A 182 11.91 -5.16 7.67
CA PHE A 182 11.40 -4.11 6.80
C PHE A 182 11.57 -4.47 5.33
N PHE A 183 10.63 -4.07 4.48
CA PHE A 183 10.81 -4.15 3.04
C PHE A 183 11.76 -3.03 2.61
N GLN A 184 12.95 -3.42 2.21
CA GLN A 184 14.01 -2.50 1.75
C GLN A 184 14.83 -3.15 0.65
N VAL A 185 15.48 -2.33 -0.16
CA VAL A 185 16.43 -2.74 -1.19
C VAL A 185 17.79 -2.13 -0.85
N ILE A 186 18.78 -2.98 -0.67
CA ILE A 186 20.15 -2.57 -0.39
C ILE A 186 20.90 -2.53 -1.72
N ALA A 187 21.43 -1.38 -2.08
CA ALA A 187 22.17 -1.19 -3.33
C ALA A 187 23.39 -2.12 -3.39
N THR A 188 23.58 -2.75 -4.55
CA THR A 188 24.75 -3.63 -4.80
C THR A 188 25.82 -2.96 -5.64
N ASP A 189 25.57 -1.71 -6.07
CA ASP A 189 26.47 -0.90 -6.87
C ASP A 189 26.69 0.45 -6.16
N ASP A 190 27.96 0.89 -6.05
CA ASP A 190 28.35 2.11 -5.34
C ASP A 190 27.78 3.41 -5.96
N ASP A 191 27.30 3.35 -7.20
CA ASP A 191 26.65 4.48 -7.89
C ASP A 191 25.16 4.66 -7.47
N TYR A 192 24.59 3.74 -6.68
CA TYR A 192 23.22 3.75 -6.21
C TYR A 192 23.15 3.86 -4.68
N VAL A 193 22.02 4.29 -4.18
CA VAL A 193 21.74 4.38 -2.74
C VAL A 193 20.73 3.31 -2.33
N ASP A 194 20.75 2.94 -1.06
CA ASP A 194 19.72 2.07 -0.47
C ASP A 194 18.35 2.73 -0.60
N SER A 195 17.30 1.90 -0.70
CA SER A 195 15.93 2.39 -0.79
C SER A 195 15.56 3.25 0.42
N ALA A 196 14.82 4.33 0.18
CA ALA A 196 14.12 5.03 1.24
C ALA A 196 12.92 4.20 1.73
N SER A 197 12.43 4.46 2.95
CA SER A 197 11.16 3.90 3.37
C SER A 197 9.98 4.67 2.74
N VAL A 198 8.78 4.08 2.81
CA VAL A 198 7.54 4.77 2.42
C VAL A 198 7.28 6.05 3.23
N LEU A 199 7.94 6.23 4.37
CA LEU A 199 7.89 7.45 5.18
C LEU A 199 8.82 8.57 4.66
N GLY A 200 9.56 8.35 3.58
CA GLY A 200 10.42 9.35 2.93
C GLY A 200 11.92 9.10 3.07
N LEU A 201 12.72 10.11 2.72
CA LEU A 201 14.19 10.01 2.59
C LEU A 201 14.92 9.66 3.89
N ASP A 202 14.37 10.06 5.04
CA ASP A 202 14.91 9.74 6.38
C ASP A 202 14.22 8.52 7.00
N GLY A 203 13.64 7.67 6.16
CA GLY A 203 12.65 6.68 6.51
C GLY A 203 13.08 5.64 7.54
N GLN A 204 14.35 5.24 7.59
CA GLN A 204 14.81 4.30 8.60
C GLN A 204 14.77 4.92 10.00
N GLU A 205 15.27 6.15 10.16
CA GLU A 205 15.24 6.87 11.44
C GLU A 205 13.79 7.16 11.86
N GLN A 206 12.92 7.49 10.92
CA GLN A 206 11.52 7.74 11.16
C GLN A 206 10.77 6.46 11.57
N LEU A 207 11.04 5.31 10.94
CA LEU A 207 10.47 4.03 11.36
C LEU A 207 10.92 3.63 12.76
N GLU A 208 12.20 3.83 13.08
CA GLU A 208 12.72 3.57 14.42
C GLU A 208 12.06 4.47 15.46
N ALA A 209 11.91 5.76 15.17
CA ALA A 209 11.22 6.72 16.02
C ALA A 209 9.74 6.35 16.22
N LEU A 210 9.03 5.94 15.17
CA LEU A 210 7.65 5.46 15.26
C LEU A 210 7.55 4.21 16.17
N ILE A 211 8.43 3.23 15.98
CA ILE A 211 8.47 2.01 16.80
C ILE A 211 8.72 2.36 18.27
N ASP A 212 9.62 3.29 18.55
CA ASP A 212 9.93 3.70 19.93
C ASP A 212 8.78 4.50 20.56
N ALA A 213 8.09 5.35 19.81
CA ALA A 213 6.88 6.03 20.25
C ALA A 213 5.75 5.05 20.61
N LEU A 214 5.52 4.04 19.75
CA LEU A 214 4.51 3.00 19.99
C LEU A 214 4.83 2.15 21.22
N LYS A 215 6.09 1.79 21.44
CA LYS A 215 6.54 1.07 22.66
C LYS A 215 6.34 1.93 23.91
N ALA A 216 6.59 3.24 23.83
CA ALA A 216 6.41 4.16 24.95
C ALA A 216 4.94 4.31 25.34
N ALA A 217 4.03 4.31 24.36
CA ALA A 217 2.58 4.42 24.58
C ALA A 217 1.95 3.15 25.19
N GLN A 218 2.65 2.00 25.15
CA GLN A 218 2.19 0.73 25.74
C GLN A 218 2.62 0.54 27.21
N ASN A 219 3.45 1.42 27.77
CA ASN A 219 3.91 1.40 29.14
C ASN A 219 3.22 2.45 30.01
#